data_5323c8582f6c5fc3750ebf909553c1ce
#
_entry.id   5323c8582f6c5fc3750ebf909553c1ce
#
_cell.length_a   1.000
_cell.length_b   1.000
_cell.length_c   1.000
_cell.angle_alpha   90.00
_cell.angle_beta   90.00
_cell.angle_gamma   90.00
#
_symmetry.space_group_name_H-M   'P 1'
#
loop_
_entity.id
_entity.type
_entity.pdbx_description
1 polymer ?
#
loop_
_entity_poly.entity_id
_entity_poly.type
_entity_poly.pdbx_seq_one_letter_code
_entity_poly.pdbx_strand_id
1 'polypeptide(L)'
;MPLPDLPLDVLDLVCDFLDQHELVTVAASAPVFYPFAQHYLYRRITLANPKDAVRCLKTLQRSPHLARHVRSLSLRVDPCTPVFRSFVDLLASALALMVNLDTLDVVVPHNASRAFFAPELYGSLYMRLTHFSCNLPLDDAICSFLQRVPAVKELQLGEYEATLPASTTLQSVPVLPATALPRLAFFMGPGDAAAVLVPGRPLESVHLYPGDLSDEVLDALSRASSPITVLGAFTHSLSPSTLQCLADSLPHLHFLRIMTMYHASNPPDEAFYAQVVQILSALPDLVGAELAGFRWFSWKDTASAQSHTKPTSFIAPPTPTVTQDELFDEDAVAIGLY
;
A
#
# COMPACT_ATOMS: atom_id res chain seq x y z
N MET A 1 -32.51 -8.43 33.27
CA MET A 1 -32.67 -7.15 32.54
C MET A 1 -32.94 -7.50 31.10
N PRO A 2 -34.02 -7.06 30.48
CA PRO A 2 -34.15 -7.17 29.03
C PRO A 2 -33.09 -6.31 28.33
N LEU A 3 -32.59 -6.80 27.20
CA LEU A 3 -31.54 -6.11 26.40
C LEU A 3 -31.80 -4.61 26.13
N PRO A 4 -33.06 -4.15 25.92
CA PRO A 4 -33.37 -2.72 25.72
C PRO A 4 -33.12 -1.82 26.93
N ASP A 5 -32.94 -2.37 28.13
CA ASP A 5 -32.70 -1.59 29.36
C ASP A 5 -31.22 -1.35 29.65
N LEU A 6 -30.31 -1.82 28.75
CA LEU A 6 -28.87 -1.58 28.87
C LEU A 6 -28.56 -0.11 28.58
N PRO A 7 -27.54 0.48 29.26
CA PRO A 7 -27.01 1.79 28.88
C PRO A 7 -26.61 1.83 27.42
N LEU A 8 -26.78 3.00 26.77
CA LEU A 8 -26.49 3.18 25.35
C LEU A 8 -25.02 2.85 24.99
N ASP A 9 -24.10 3.15 25.90
CA ASP A 9 -22.67 2.83 25.74
C ASP A 9 -22.40 1.31 25.67
N VAL A 10 -23.19 0.53 26.41
CA VAL A 10 -23.09 -0.93 26.38
C VAL A 10 -23.67 -1.48 25.10
N LEU A 11 -24.78 -0.89 24.60
CA LEU A 11 -25.36 -1.28 23.32
C LEU A 11 -24.42 -0.96 22.15
N ASP A 12 -23.75 0.19 22.19
CA ASP A 12 -22.73 0.59 21.22
C ASP A 12 -21.57 -0.42 21.24
N LEU A 13 -21.03 -0.71 22.42
CA LEU A 13 -19.94 -1.68 22.58
C LEU A 13 -20.33 -3.08 22.08
N VAL A 14 -21.55 -3.54 22.36
CA VAL A 14 -22.05 -4.82 21.84
C VAL A 14 -22.03 -4.81 20.31
N CYS A 15 -22.51 -3.74 19.67
CA CYS A 15 -22.54 -3.63 18.23
C CYS A 15 -21.13 -3.59 17.59
N ASP A 16 -20.11 -3.11 18.30
CA ASP A 16 -18.72 -3.08 17.81
C ASP A 16 -18.11 -4.49 17.67
N PHE A 17 -18.57 -5.45 18.47
CA PHE A 17 -18.11 -6.85 18.43
C PHE A 17 -18.87 -7.74 17.45
N LEU A 18 -19.99 -7.27 16.90
CA LEU A 18 -20.82 -8.07 16.01
C LEU A 18 -20.32 -8.01 14.56
N ASP A 19 -20.46 -9.13 13.86
CA ASP A 19 -20.21 -9.18 12.42
C ASP A 19 -21.34 -8.51 11.63
N GLN A 20 -21.16 -8.34 10.31
CA GLN A 20 -22.11 -7.64 9.45
C GLN A 20 -23.49 -8.34 9.42
N HIS A 21 -23.53 -9.66 9.45
CA HIS A 21 -24.79 -10.44 9.44
C HIS A 21 -25.52 -10.33 10.77
N GLU A 22 -24.79 -10.39 11.86
CA GLU A 22 -25.31 -10.21 13.21
C GLU A 22 -25.86 -8.81 13.43
N LEU A 23 -25.14 -7.78 12.96
CA LEU A 23 -25.60 -6.39 13.00
C LEU A 23 -26.93 -6.19 12.26
N VAL A 24 -27.12 -6.82 11.10
CA VAL A 24 -28.41 -6.78 10.38
C VAL A 24 -29.51 -7.44 11.21
N THR A 25 -29.22 -8.59 11.82
CA THR A 25 -30.16 -9.31 12.65
C THR A 25 -30.57 -8.52 13.89
N VAL A 26 -29.59 -7.92 14.57
CA VAL A 26 -29.82 -7.09 15.76
C VAL A 26 -30.59 -5.81 15.40
N ALA A 27 -30.24 -5.16 14.28
CA ALA A 27 -30.99 -4.00 13.79
C ALA A 27 -32.48 -4.30 13.53
N ALA A 28 -32.77 -5.50 13.05
CA ALA A 28 -34.16 -5.96 12.81
C ALA A 28 -34.87 -6.38 14.07
N SER A 29 -34.18 -6.77 15.14
CA SER A 29 -34.77 -7.34 16.35
C SER A 29 -35.46 -6.29 17.25
N ALA A 30 -34.87 -5.10 17.38
CA ALA A 30 -35.45 -4.03 18.20
C ALA A 30 -35.00 -2.64 17.72
N PRO A 31 -35.93 -1.64 17.70
CA PRO A 31 -35.65 -0.30 17.22
C PRO A 31 -34.49 0.44 17.95
N VAL A 32 -34.26 0.07 19.21
CA VAL A 32 -33.21 0.68 20.04
C VAL A 32 -31.80 0.39 19.49
N PHE A 33 -31.60 -0.74 18.82
CA PHE A 33 -30.30 -1.12 18.24
C PHE A 33 -30.05 -0.46 16.87
N TYR A 34 -31.10 0.00 16.20
CA TYR A 34 -30.99 0.47 14.83
C TYR A 34 -29.94 1.57 14.61
N PRO A 35 -29.86 2.62 15.45
CA PRO A 35 -28.83 3.67 15.28
C PRO A 35 -27.40 3.14 15.42
N PHE A 36 -27.16 2.26 16.41
CA PHE A 36 -25.84 1.67 16.66
C PHE A 36 -25.45 0.71 15.54
N ALA A 37 -26.33 -0.23 15.21
CA ALA A 37 -26.09 -1.19 14.14
C ALA A 37 -25.86 -0.47 12.79
N GLN A 38 -26.62 0.60 12.47
CA GLN A 38 -26.37 1.40 11.29
C GLN A 38 -24.96 2.02 11.29
N HIS A 39 -24.51 2.56 12.44
CA HIS A 39 -23.18 3.13 12.56
C HIS A 39 -22.10 2.13 12.13
N TYR A 40 -22.15 0.91 12.63
CA TYR A 40 -21.17 -0.13 12.34
C TYR A 40 -21.35 -0.77 10.96
N LEU A 41 -22.58 -0.99 10.49
CA LEU A 41 -22.88 -1.51 9.16
C LEU A 41 -22.33 -0.64 8.03
N TYR A 42 -22.40 0.68 8.20
CA TYR A 42 -21.92 1.62 7.19
C TYR A 42 -20.46 2.08 7.41
N ARG A 43 -19.84 1.71 8.52
CA ARG A 43 -18.47 2.13 8.84
C ARG A 43 -17.43 1.61 7.84
N ARG A 44 -17.57 0.36 7.40
CA ARG A 44 -16.71 -0.30 6.42
C ARG A 44 -17.55 -0.88 5.30
N ILE A 45 -17.34 -0.38 4.10
CA ILE A 45 -18.11 -0.78 2.91
C ILE A 45 -17.15 -1.39 1.90
N THR A 46 -17.41 -2.66 1.52
CA THR A 46 -16.68 -3.35 0.46
C THR A 46 -17.65 -3.70 -0.67
N LEU A 47 -17.36 -3.21 -1.87
CA LEU A 47 -18.20 -3.32 -3.06
C LEU A 47 -17.43 -4.04 -4.17
N ALA A 48 -17.62 -5.35 -4.29
CA ALA A 48 -17.00 -6.17 -5.33
C ALA A 48 -17.95 -6.42 -6.52
N ASN A 49 -19.26 -6.22 -6.34
CA ASN A 49 -20.25 -6.45 -7.38
C ASN A 49 -20.81 -5.10 -7.88
N PRO A 50 -20.79 -4.80 -9.20
CA PRO A 50 -21.28 -3.54 -9.74
C PRO A 50 -22.75 -3.23 -9.42
N LYS A 51 -23.64 -4.26 -9.34
CA LYS A 51 -25.04 -4.05 -9.00
C LYS A 51 -25.21 -3.59 -7.54
N ASP A 52 -24.45 -4.20 -6.63
CA ASP A 52 -24.49 -3.86 -5.21
C ASP A 52 -23.82 -2.51 -4.97
N ALA A 53 -22.75 -2.21 -5.72
CA ALA A 53 -22.12 -0.89 -5.71
C ALA A 53 -23.13 0.21 -6.08
N VAL A 54 -23.86 0.06 -7.19
CA VAL A 54 -24.88 1.03 -7.60
C VAL A 54 -25.99 1.19 -6.56
N ARG A 55 -26.45 0.09 -5.94
CA ARG A 55 -27.49 0.13 -4.90
C ARG A 55 -26.99 0.86 -3.65
N CYS A 56 -25.80 0.49 -3.17
CA CYS A 56 -25.21 1.08 -1.99
C CYS A 56 -24.95 2.59 -2.19
N LEU A 57 -24.30 2.98 -3.29
CA LEU A 57 -24.03 4.38 -3.60
C LEU A 57 -25.30 5.23 -3.73
N LYS A 58 -26.37 4.69 -4.34
CA LYS A 58 -27.68 5.36 -4.38
C LYS A 58 -28.29 5.53 -2.99
N THR A 59 -28.14 4.55 -2.11
CA THR A 59 -28.60 4.64 -0.72
C THR A 59 -27.85 5.75 0.02
N LEU A 60 -26.53 5.78 -0.09
CA LEU A 60 -25.69 6.82 0.53
C LEU A 60 -25.99 8.22 0.01
N GLN A 61 -26.25 8.36 -1.31
CA GLN A 61 -26.63 9.63 -1.91
C GLN A 61 -27.99 10.13 -1.40
N ARG A 62 -28.97 9.21 -1.20
CA ARG A 62 -30.31 9.54 -0.69
C ARG A 62 -30.31 9.80 0.81
N SER A 63 -29.37 9.21 1.54
CA SER A 63 -29.30 9.26 3.00
C SER A 63 -27.93 9.78 3.47
N PRO A 64 -27.68 11.10 3.42
CA PRO A 64 -26.39 11.70 3.76
C PRO A 64 -25.89 11.39 5.18
N HIS A 65 -26.84 11.13 6.11
CA HIS A 65 -26.47 10.73 7.47
C HIS A 65 -25.75 9.38 7.51
N LEU A 66 -26.11 8.43 6.63
CA LEU A 66 -25.41 7.15 6.51
C LEU A 66 -24.01 7.31 5.91
N ALA A 67 -23.88 8.20 4.90
CA ALA A 67 -22.60 8.50 4.29
C ALA A 67 -21.56 9.06 5.28
N ARG A 68 -22.02 9.78 6.32
CA ARG A 68 -21.14 10.29 7.38
C ARG A 68 -20.57 9.21 8.31
N HIS A 69 -21.18 8.03 8.35
CA HIS A 69 -20.65 6.89 9.11
C HIS A 69 -19.51 6.17 8.39
N VAL A 70 -19.40 6.34 7.08
CA VAL A 70 -18.39 5.66 6.27
C VAL A 70 -16.99 6.14 6.63
N ARG A 71 -16.16 5.20 7.07
CA ARG A 71 -14.74 5.38 7.38
C ARG A 71 -13.84 4.72 6.36
N SER A 72 -14.27 3.58 5.83
CA SER A 72 -13.53 2.82 4.85
C SER A 72 -14.44 2.43 3.68
N LEU A 73 -13.98 2.73 2.47
CA LEU A 73 -14.64 2.31 1.24
C LEU A 73 -13.64 1.56 0.36
N SER A 74 -13.94 0.30 0.08
CA SER A 74 -13.25 -0.50 -0.93
C SER A 74 -14.19 -0.77 -2.09
N LEU A 75 -13.82 -0.30 -3.28
CA LEU A 75 -14.57 -0.47 -4.51
C LEU A 75 -13.73 -1.26 -5.51
N ARG A 76 -14.19 -2.44 -5.90
CA ARG A 76 -13.53 -3.29 -6.89
C ARG A 76 -14.45 -3.51 -8.08
N VAL A 77 -14.13 -2.86 -9.17
CA VAL A 77 -14.80 -3.05 -10.47
C VAL A 77 -13.84 -3.81 -11.35
N ASP A 78 -14.33 -4.88 -11.97
CA ASP A 78 -13.53 -5.68 -12.91
C ASP A 78 -12.91 -4.75 -13.98
N PRO A 79 -11.56 -4.76 -14.12
CA PRO A 79 -10.84 -3.92 -15.08
C PRO A 79 -11.31 -4.09 -16.54
N CYS A 80 -11.89 -5.23 -16.88
CA CYS A 80 -12.43 -5.51 -18.21
C CYS A 80 -13.86 -4.97 -18.43
N THR A 81 -14.54 -4.52 -17.37
CA THR A 81 -15.93 -4.05 -17.47
C THR A 81 -15.98 -2.58 -17.86
N PRO A 82 -16.72 -2.18 -18.90
CA PRO A 82 -16.85 -0.77 -19.25
C PRO A 82 -17.56 0.01 -18.15
N VAL A 83 -16.95 1.07 -17.69
CA VAL A 83 -17.52 1.96 -16.68
C VAL A 83 -18.30 3.08 -17.35
N PHE A 84 -19.59 3.16 -17.04
CA PHE A 84 -20.45 4.23 -17.54
C PHE A 84 -20.24 5.52 -16.76
N ARG A 85 -20.29 6.66 -17.44
CA ARG A 85 -20.15 7.99 -16.82
C ARG A 85 -21.15 8.19 -15.65
N SER A 86 -22.37 7.71 -15.80
CA SER A 86 -23.38 7.78 -14.74
C SER A 86 -23.00 7.05 -13.44
N PHE A 87 -22.20 5.99 -13.54
CA PHE A 87 -21.65 5.31 -12.35
C PHE A 87 -20.57 6.16 -11.68
N VAL A 88 -19.72 6.79 -12.47
CA VAL A 88 -18.66 7.69 -11.97
C VAL A 88 -19.30 8.90 -11.27
N ASP A 89 -20.30 9.52 -11.88
CA ASP A 89 -21.03 10.66 -11.32
C ASP A 89 -21.74 10.27 -9.99
N LEU A 90 -22.30 9.05 -9.94
CA LEU A 90 -22.92 8.51 -8.73
C LEU A 90 -21.88 8.30 -7.62
N LEU A 91 -20.73 7.69 -7.95
CA LEU A 91 -19.65 7.47 -6.98
C LEU A 91 -19.11 8.80 -6.45
N ALA A 92 -18.83 9.75 -7.33
CA ALA A 92 -18.34 11.06 -6.94
C ALA A 92 -19.33 11.79 -6.01
N SER A 93 -20.62 11.73 -6.34
CA SER A 93 -21.68 12.31 -5.49
C SER A 93 -21.76 11.65 -4.11
N ALA A 94 -21.59 10.33 -4.06
CA ALA A 94 -21.59 9.59 -2.79
C ALA A 94 -20.33 9.89 -1.97
N LEU A 95 -19.15 9.90 -2.62
CA LEU A 95 -17.87 10.24 -1.98
C LEU A 95 -17.88 11.65 -1.38
N ALA A 96 -18.48 12.62 -2.05
CA ALA A 96 -18.62 13.99 -1.54
C ALA A 96 -19.40 14.07 -0.21
N LEU A 97 -20.26 13.09 0.08
CA LEU A 97 -21.01 12.99 1.34
C LEU A 97 -20.26 12.24 2.45
N MET A 98 -19.20 11.47 2.10
CA MET A 98 -18.41 10.67 3.04
C MET A 98 -17.31 11.50 3.71
N VAL A 99 -17.69 12.58 4.41
CA VAL A 99 -16.77 13.56 5.01
C VAL A 99 -15.82 12.98 6.06
N ASN A 100 -16.10 11.78 6.54
CA ASN A 100 -15.33 11.09 7.57
C ASN A 100 -14.49 9.93 7.02
N LEU A 101 -14.28 9.87 5.71
CA LEU A 101 -13.55 8.79 5.05
C LEU A 101 -12.07 8.83 5.45
N ASP A 102 -11.58 7.74 6.03
CA ASP A 102 -10.19 7.56 6.47
C ASP A 102 -9.41 6.66 5.49
N THR A 103 -10.11 5.71 4.85
CA THR A 103 -9.50 4.73 3.92
C THR A 103 -10.29 4.65 2.62
N LEU A 104 -9.61 4.77 1.49
CA LEU A 104 -10.19 4.62 0.16
C LEU A 104 -9.34 3.65 -0.68
N ASP A 105 -9.95 2.54 -1.06
CA ASP A 105 -9.36 1.54 -1.97
C ASP A 105 -10.21 1.44 -3.24
N VAL A 106 -9.61 1.71 -4.40
CA VAL A 106 -10.33 1.78 -5.68
C VAL A 106 -9.61 0.96 -6.74
N VAL A 107 -10.23 -0.14 -7.15
CA VAL A 107 -9.81 -0.95 -8.29
C VAL A 107 -10.81 -0.75 -9.43
N VAL A 108 -10.36 -0.13 -10.51
CA VAL A 108 -11.21 0.26 -11.65
C VAL A 108 -10.46 0.09 -12.97
N PRO A 109 -11.17 0.06 -14.12
CA PRO A 109 -10.51 0.01 -15.42
C PRO A 109 -9.55 1.18 -15.64
N HIS A 110 -8.40 0.94 -16.27
CA HIS A 110 -7.35 1.94 -16.49
C HIS A 110 -7.83 3.19 -17.26
N ASN A 111 -8.78 3.03 -18.18
CA ASN A 111 -9.34 4.15 -18.93
C ASN A 111 -10.28 5.05 -18.12
N ALA A 112 -10.56 4.69 -16.88
CA ALA A 112 -11.48 5.40 -16.00
C ALA A 112 -10.80 6.46 -15.11
N SER A 113 -9.46 6.52 -15.05
CA SER A 113 -8.68 7.42 -14.19
C SER A 113 -9.22 8.86 -14.23
N ARG A 114 -9.24 9.49 -15.40
CA ARG A 114 -9.72 10.87 -15.56
C ARG A 114 -11.17 11.08 -15.13
N ALA A 115 -12.00 10.07 -15.31
CA ALA A 115 -13.40 10.14 -14.93
C ALA A 115 -13.56 10.05 -13.41
N PHE A 116 -12.79 9.18 -12.75
CA PHE A 116 -12.88 8.97 -11.30
C PHE A 116 -12.23 10.10 -10.48
N PHE A 117 -11.13 10.67 -10.97
CA PHE A 117 -10.34 11.66 -10.22
C PHE A 117 -10.41 13.07 -10.82
N ALA A 118 -11.41 13.34 -11.68
CA ALA A 118 -11.61 14.67 -12.26
C ALA A 118 -11.82 15.73 -11.16
N PRO A 119 -11.13 16.88 -11.27
CA PRO A 119 -11.18 17.94 -10.25
C PRO A 119 -12.58 18.45 -9.92
N GLU A 120 -13.47 18.45 -10.91
CA GLU A 120 -14.84 18.96 -10.78
C GLU A 120 -15.71 18.08 -9.87
N LEU A 121 -15.36 16.80 -9.71
CA LEU A 121 -16.16 15.85 -8.95
C LEU A 121 -15.92 15.91 -7.44
N TYR A 122 -14.76 16.43 -7.01
CA TYR A 122 -14.34 16.44 -5.61
C TYR A 122 -14.20 17.87 -5.11
N GLY A 123 -15.32 18.52 -4.82
CA GLY A 123 -15.36 19.90 -4.34
C GLY A 123 -14.76 20.13 -2.93
N SER A 124 -14.56 19.09 -2.14
CA SER A 124 -14.02 19.19 -0.79
C SER A 124 -12.71 18.40 -0.64
N LEU A 125 -11.76 18.98 0.09
CA LEU A 125 -10.56 18.32 0.53
C LEU A 125 -10.91 17.19 1.50
N TYR A 126 -10.52 15.95 1.21
CA TYR A 126 -10.63 14.84 2.15
C TYR A 126 -9.56 14.97 3.25
N MET A 127 -9.83 15.84 4.21
CA MET A 127 -8.87 16.20 5.28
C MET A 127 -8.53 15.03 6.21
N ARG A 128 -9.31 13.95 6.15
CA ARG A 128 -9.16 12.78 7.04
C ARG A 128 -8.62 11.55 6.33
N LEU A 129 -8.55 11.54 5.00
CA LEU A 129 -8.09 10.40 4.25
C LEU A 129 -6.62 10.13 4.56
N THR A 130 -6.36 9.02 5.26
CA THR A 130 -5.01 8.60 5.69
C THR A 130 -4.45 7.47 4.85
N HIS A 131 -5.32 6.63 4.27
CA HIS A 131 -4.95 5.48 3.46
C HIS A 131 -5.62 5.59 2.10
N PHE A 132 -4.82 5.62 1.05
CA PHE A 132 -5.31 5.63 -0.32
C PHE A 132 -4.64 4.54 -1.14
N SER A 133 -5.46 3.68 -1.75
CA SER A 133 -5.02 2.61 -2.65
C SER A 133 -5.78 2.71 -3.97
N CYS A 134 -5.08 2.59 -5.10
CA CYS A 134 -5.70 2.41 -6.40
C CYS A 134 -4.79 1.62 -7.35
N ASN A 135 -5.43 0.99 -8.35
CA ASN A 135 -4.74 0.23 -9.41
C ASN A 135 -4.42 1.07 -10.64
N LEU A 136 -4.50 2.39 -10.54
CA LEU A 136 -4.30 3.29 -11.68
C LEU A 136 -2.87 3.82 -11.70
N PRO A 137 -2.30 4.08 -12.88
CA PRO A 137 -0.99 4.71 -13.01
C PRO A 137 -1.02 6.15 -12.48
N LEU A 138 0.12 6.64 -12.03
CA LEU A 138 0.27 8.02 -11.60
C LEU A 138 0.18 8.95 -12.82
N ASP A 139 -1.01 9.50 -13.04
CA ASP A 139 -1.28 10.49 -14.10
C ASP A 139 -1.65 11.86 -13.50
N ASP A 140 -1.92 12.85 -14.36
CA ASP A 140 -2.29 14.19 -13.93
C ASP A 140 -3.58 14.22 -13.09
N ALA A 141 -4.50 13.29 -13.33
CA ALA A 141 -5.75 13.20 -12.56
C ALA A 141 -5.49 12.71 -11.15
N ILE A 142 -4.70 11.66 -10.98
CA ILE A 142 -4.25 11.15 -9.69
C ILE A 142 -3.41 12.21 -8.97
N CYS A 143 -2.47 12.87 -9.63
CA CYS A 143 -1.69 13.96 -9.03
C CYS A 143 -2.56 15.11 -8.54
N SER A 144 -3.58 15.50 -9.32
CA SER A 144 -4.54 16.53 -8.91
C SER A 144 -5.37 16.10 -7.70
N PHE A 145 -5.73 14.83 -7.61
CA PHE A 145 -6.41 14.27 -6.43
C PHE A 145 -5.49 14.27 -5.21
N LEU A 146 -4.24 13.77 -5.35
CA LEU A 146 -3.26 13.68 -4.27
C LEU A 146 -2.93 15.05 -3.65
N GLN A 147 -2.97 16.13 -4.44
CA GLN A 147 -2.80 17.51 -3.92
C GLN A 147 -3.92 17.93 -2.96
N ARG A 148 -5.08 17.28 -3.00
CA ARG A 148 -6.27 17.62 -2.19
C ARG A 148 -6.40 16.78 -0.94
N VAL A 149 -5.54 15.78 -0.75
CA VAL A 149 -5.59 14.83 0.37
C VAL A 149 -4.32 14.90 1.23
N PRO A 150 -4.07 16.02 1.92
CA PRO A 150 -2.80 16.26 2.63
C PRO A 150 -2.60 15.35 3.84
N ALA A 151 -3.63 14.65 4.30
CA ALA A 151 -3.56 13.77 5.47
C ALA A 151 -3.08 12.36 5.15
N VAL A 152 -2.90 12.00 3.87
CA VAL A 152 -2.49 10.65 3.45
C VAL A 152 -1.12 10.33 4.04
N LYS A 153 -1.08 9.18 4.74
CA LYS A 153 0.11 8.58 5.33
C LYS A 153 0.58 7.35 4.57
N GLU A 154 -0.38 6.62 3.99
CA GLU A 154 -0.14 5.40 3.25
C GLU A 154 -0.73 5.52 1.85
N LEU A 155 0.12 5.34 0.86
CA LEU A 155 -0.24 5.41 -0.55
C LEU A 155 0.17 4.11 -1.24
N GLN A 156 -0.81 3.46 -1.88
CA GLN A 156 -0.56 2.27 -2.69
C GLN A 156 -1.03 2.53 -4.11
N LEU A 157 -0.12 2.42 -5.07
CA LEU A 157 -0.41 2.49 -6.49
C LEU A 157 -0.03 1.16 -7.12
N GLY A 158 -1.02 0.41 -7.61
CA GLY A 158 -0.80 -0.89 -8.23
C GLY A 158 -1.07 -0.81 -9.72
N GLU A 159 -0.15 -1.28 -10.54
CA GLU A 159 -0.51 -1.70 -11.89
C GLU A 159 -1.14 -3.08 -11.79
N TYR A 160 -2.42 -3.17 -12.10
CA TYR A 160 -3.01 -4.47 -12.41
C TYR A 160 -2.38 -4.90 -13.74
N GLU A 161 -1.80 -6.10 -13.81
CA GLU A 161 -1.25 -6.69 -15.03
C GLU A 161 -2.27 -6.64 -16.17
N ALA A 162 -2.37 -5.50 -16.81
CA ALA A 162 -2.91 -5.48 -18.15
C ALA A 162 -1.75 -5.89 -19.06
N THR A 163 -1.85 -7.06 -19.64
CA THR A 163 -1.10 -7.51 -20.83
C THR A 163 -1.34 -6.55 -22.01
N LEU A 164 -1.13 -5.26 -21.80
CA LEU A 164 -1.17 -4.27 -22.87
C LEU A 164 0.27 -4.05 -23.32
N PRO A 165 0.54 -4.22 -24.63
CA PRO A 165 1.83 -3.84 -25.18
C PRO A 165 2.08 -2.38 -24.80
N ALA A 166 3.28 -2.10 -24.36
CA ALA A 166 3.78 -0.77 -24.05
C ALA A 166 3.68 0.16 -25.29
N SER A 167 2.46 0.55 -25.63
CA SER A 167 2.19 1.65 -26.56
C SER A 167 2.31 2.92 -25.75
N THR A 168 3.52 3.20 -25.37
CA THR A 168 3.94 4.37 -24.64
C THR A 168 3.78 5.59 -25.51
N THR A 169 2.62 6.20 -25.47
CA THR A 169 2.57 7.64 -25.69
C THR A 169 3.45 8.26 -24.59
N LEU A 170 4.45 9.01 -24.99
CA LEU A 170 5.27 9.89 -24.16
C LEU A 170 4.31 10.85 -23.39
N GLN A 171 3.71 10.38 -22.34
CA GLN A 171 2.95 11.23 -21.43
C GLN A 171 4.00 12.04 -20.68
N SER A 172 3.82 13.35 -20.62
CA SER A 172 4.64 14.23 -19.80
C SER A 172 4.69 13.65 -18.39
N VAL A 173 5.89 13.54 -17.82
CA VAL A 173 6.07 13.06 -16.44
C VAL A 173 5.18 13.93 -15.54
N PRO A 174 4.23 13.35 -14.82
CA PRO A 174 3.32 14.13 -14.00
C PRO A 174 4.12 14.86 -12.92
N VAL A 175 3.81 16.13 -12.67
CA VAL A 175 4.50 16.94 -11.68
C VAL A 175 3.64 17.04 -10.43
N LEU A 176 4.17 16.52 -9.32
CA LEU A 176 3.54 16.67 -8.02
C LEU A 176 4.39 17.61 -7.14
N PRO A 177 3.85 18.75 -6.66
CA PRO A 177 4.59 19.66 -5.79
C PRO A 177 5.15 18.96 -4.55
N ALA A 178 6.36 19.32 -4.12
CA ALA A 178 6.97 18.74 -2.92
C ALA A 178 6.16 19.00 -1.63
N THR A 179 5.30 20.03 -1.65
CA THR A 179 4.37 20.35 -0.56
C THR A 179 3.13 19.45 -0.51
N ALA A 180 2.88 18.67 -1.56
CA ALA A 180 1.80 17.68 -1.55
C ALA A 180 2.20 16.48 -0.71
N LEU A 181 1.23 15.87 -0.02
CA LEU A 181 1.41 14.70 0.83
C LEU A 181 2.46 14.88 1.95
N PRO A 182 2.35 15.92 2.79
CA PRO A 182 3.36 16.25 3.80
C PRO A 182 3.47 15.21 4.93
N ARG A 183 2.58 14.22 4.98
CA ARG A 183 2.52 13.17 6.00
C ARG A 183 2.73 11.77 5.44
N LEU A 184 3.17 11.66 4.17
CA LEU A 184 3.36 10.38 3.51
C LEU A 184 4.53 9.63 4.16
N ALA A 185 4.23 8.54 4.87
CA ALA A 185 5.21 7.70 5.56
C ALA A 185 5.43 6.35 4.88
N PHE A 186 4.42 5.84 4.18
CA PHE A 186 4.46 4.57 3.48
C PHE A 186 4.07 4.75 2.01
N PHE A 187 4.87 4.18 1.11
CA PHE A 187 4.57 4.10 -0.31
C PHE A 187 4.75 2.67 -0.83
N MET A 188 3.78 2.21 -1.61
CA MET A 188 3.87 0.97 -2.38
C MET A 188 3.43 1.24 -3.82
N GLY A 189 4.25 0.88 -4.78
CA GLY A 189 3.93 1.08 -6.20
C GLY A 189 5.13 0.99 -7.13
N PRO A 190 4.94 1.32 -8.42
CA PRO A 190 5.99 1.21 -9.42
C PRO A 190 7.11 2.24 -9.20
N GLY A 191 8.31 1.91 -9.71
CA GLY A 191 9.51 2.73 -9.53
C GLY A 191 9.43 4.12 -10.14
N ASP A 192 8.77 4.26 -11.30
CA ASP A 192 8.54 5.55 -11.97
C ASP A 192 7.64 6.48 -11.13
N ALA A 193 6.60 5.93 -10.48
CA ALA A 193 5.79 6.69 -9.53
C ALA A 193 6.61 7.07 -8.28
N ALA A 194 7.49 6.18 -7.78
CA ALA A 194 8.38 6.49 -6.68
C ALA A 194 9.31 7.66 -7.01
N ALA A 195 9.85 7.72 -8.23
CA ALA A 195 10.72 8.82 -8.68
C ALA A 195 10.03 10.20 -8.57
N VAL A 196 8.71 10.25 -8.70
CA VAL A 196 7.92 11.49 -8.56
C VAL A 196 7.48 11.73 -7.12
N LEU A 197 7.11 10.65 -6.40
CA LEU A 197 6.43 10.74 -5.10
C LEU A 197 7.41 10.82 -3.91
N VAL A 198 8.61 10.26 -4.01
CA VAL A 198 9.51 10.16 -2.86
C VAL A 198 10.25 11.47 -2.56
N PRO A 199 10.77 12.21 -3.55
CA PRO A 199 11.59 13.39 -3.26
C PRO A 199 10.88 14.43 -2.37
N GLY A 200 11.54 14.83 -1.28
CA GLY A 200 11.07 15.86 -0.35
C GLY A 200 9.95 15.44 0.59
N ARG A 201 9.55 14.16 0.63
CA ARG A 201 8.49 13.65 1.53
C ARG A 201 9.07 12.78 2.64
N PRO A 202 8.40 12.72 3.83
CA PRO A 202 8.90 12.02 5.02
C PRO A 202 8.59 10.52 4.97
N LEU A 203 9.05 9.84 3.91
CA LEU A 203 8.85 8.41 3.73
C LEU A 203 9.80 7.61 4.63
N GLU A 204 9.24 6.66 5.36
CA GLU A 204 9.96 5.72 6.22
C GLU A 204 10.01 4.31 5.59
N SER A 205 8.97 3.94 4.85
CA SER A 205 8.83 2.63 4.23
C SER A 205 8.44 2.76 2.77
N VAL A 206 9.20 2.09 1.89
CA VAL A 206 8.97 2.10 0.44
C VAL A 206 8.98 0.67 -0.09
N HIS A 207 7.95 0.32 -0.86
CA HIS A 207 7.83 -0.96 -1.52
C HIS A 207 7.64 -0.73 -3.03
N LEU A 208 8.65 -1.13 -3.80
CA LEU A 208 8.64 -0.97 -5.26
C LEU A 208 8.15 -2.25 -5.92
N TYR A 209 7.00 -2.17 -6.59
CA TYR A 209 6.42 -3.28 -7.34
C TYR A 209 5.39 -2.75 -8.37
N PRO A 210 5.43 -3.17 -9.64
CA PRO A 210 6.55 -3.80 -10.33
C PRO A 210 7.64 -2.78 -10.69
N GLY A 211 8.81 -3.23 -11.09
CA GLY A 211 9.87 -2.39 -11.66
C GLY A 211 11.25 -2.70 -11.10
N ASP A 212 12.26 -2.33 -11.86
CA ASP A 212 13.65 -2.48 -11.46
C ASP A 212 14.14 -1.32 -10.59
N LEU A 213 15.09 -1.62 -9.71
CA LEU A 213 15.88 -0.61 -9.00
C LEU A 213 16.85 0.07 -9.98
N SER A 214 16.37 1.08 -10.69
CA SER A 214 17.23 1.91 -11.53
C SER A 214 17.99 2.96 -10.72
N ASP A 215 19.07 3.48 -11.27
CA ASP A 215 19.84 4.58 -10.64
C ASP A 215 18.97 5.82 -10.40
N GLU A 216 18.02 6.11 -11.29
CA GLU A 216 17.06 7.22 -11.15
C GLU A 216 16.14 7.02 -9.93
N VAL A 217 15.68 5.78 -9.70
CA VAL A 217 14.86 5.44 -8.54
C VAL A 217 15.68 5.56 -7.26
N LEU A 218 16.91 5.04 -7.24
CA LEU A 218 17.80 5.15 -6.07
C LEU A 218 18.13 6.61 -5.74
N ASP A 219 18.40 7.44 -6.75
CA ASP A 219 18.59 8.89 -6.56
C ASP A 219 17.32 9.55 -5.99
N ALA A 220 16.14 9.18 -6.46
CA ALA A 220 14.89 9.69 -5.93
C ALA A 220 14.65 9.26 -4.46
N LEU A 221 14.96 8.01 -4.12
CA LEU A 221 14.86 7.50 -2.75
C LEU A 221 15.79 8.25 -1.79
N SER A 222 17.01 8.56 -2.23
CA SER A 222 18.00 9.31 -1.42
C SER A 222 17.55 10.75 -1.10
N ARG A 223 16.62 11.30 -1.90
CA ARG A 223 16.05 12.65 -1.73
C ARG A 223 14.81 12.70 -0.84
N ALA A 224 14.44 11.62 -0.17
CA ALA A 224 13.40 11.63 0.85
C ALA A 224 13.77 12.63 1.97
N SER A 225 12.76 13.28 2.59
CA SER A 225 13.02 14.23 3.67
C SER A 225 13.25 13.57 5.03
N SER A 226 12.92 12.30 5.17
CA SER A 226 13.23 11.43 6.32
C SER A 226 14.04 10.23 5.86
N PRO A 227 14.86 9.62 6.72
CA PRO A 227 15.55 8.37 6.39
C PRO A 227 14.57 7.25 6.07
N ILE A 228 14.76 6.58 4.95
CA ILE A 228 14.02 5.37 4.62
C ILE A 228 14.61 4.22 5.43
N THR A 229 13.78 3.60 6.26
CA THR A 229 14.17 2.51 7.16
C THR A 229 13.78 1.14 6.63
N VAL A 230 12.76 1.07 5.78
CA VAL A 230 12.29 -0.18 5.18
C VAL A 230 12.23 -0.02 3.67
N LEU A 231 12.92 -0.91 2.95
CA LEU A 231 12.87 -0.99 1.49
C LEU A 231 12.50 -2.40 1.06
N GLY A 232 11.39 -2.51 0.35
CA GLY A 232 11.02 -3.68 -0.46
C GLY A 232 11.17 -3.35 -1.92
N ALA A 233 11.84 -4.21 -2.71
CA ALA A 233 11.98 -3.99 -4.13
C ALA A 233 11.92 -5.30 -4.90
N PHE A 234 11.57 -5.17 -6.16
CA PHE A 234 11.60 -6.24 -7.11
C PHE A 234 12.63 -5.89 -8.18
N THR A 235 13.49 -6.82 -8.58
CA THR A 235 14.47 -6.58 -9.64
C THR A 235 14.61 -7.80 -10.55
N HIS A 236 14.93 -7.56 -11.80
CA HIS A 236 15.20 -8.66 -12.74
C HIS A 236 16.54 -9.35 -12.45
N SER A 237 17.52 -8.60 -11.95
CA SER A 237 18.83 -9.14 -11.60
C SER A 237 19.38 -8.47 -10.36
N LEU A 238 19.81 -9.27 -9.41
CA LEU A 238 20.48 -8.78 -8.22
C LEU A 238 22.00 -8.88 -8.42
N SER A 239 22.68 -7.75 -8.44
CA SER A 239 24.15 -7.68 -8.52
C SER A 239 24.74 -7.03 -7.26
N PRO A 240 25.98 -7.38 -6.87
CA PRO A 240 26.66 -6.69 -5.77
C PRO A 240 26.80 -5.18 -6.00
N SER A 241 26.97 -4.73 -7.25
CA SER A 241 27.07 -3.32 -7.60
C SER A 241 25.75 -2.59 -7.32
N THR A 242 24.61 -3.17 -7.67
CA THR A 242 23.28 -2.60 -7.35
C THR A 242 23.08 -2.50 -5.83
N LEU A 243 23.48 -3.55 -5.08
CA LEU A 243 23.43 -3.53 -3.61
C LEU A 243 24.36 -2.46 -3.02
N GLN A 244 25.54 -2.25 -3.59
CA GLN A 244 26.47 -1.22 -3.13
C GLN A 244 25.88 0.19 -3.36
N CYS A 245 25.37 0.47 -4.56
CA CYS A 245 24.70 1.74 -4.85
C CYS A 245 23.52 2.00 -3.92
N LEU A 246 22.75 0.95 -3.60
CA LEU A 246 21.64 1.03 -2.65
C LEU A 246 22.15 1.35 -1.23
N ALA A 247 23.18 0.66 -0.76
CA ALA A 247 23.77 0.90 0.57
C ALA A 247 24.34 2.32 0.69
N ASP A 248 24.96 2.83 -0.36
CA ASP A 248 25.49 4.19 -0.40
C ASP A 248 24.37 5.25 -0.41
N SER A 249 23.24 4.96 -1.05
CA SER A 249 22.10 5.87 -1.15
C SER A 249 21.22 5.87 0.10
N LEU A 250 21.11 4.74 0.81
CA LEU A 250 20.19 4.54 1.92
C LEU A 250 20.90 3.97 3.16
N PRO A 251 21.78 4.73 3.81
CA PRO A 251 22.62 4.22 4.91
C PRO A 251 21.84 3.86 6.18
N HIS A 252 20.60 4.32 6.34
CA HIS A 252 19.77 4.11 7.53
C HIS A 252 18.75 3.00 7.40
N LEU A 253 18.93 2.07 6.44
CA LEU A 253 18.04 0.94 6.30
C LEU A 253 18.10 0.02 7.54
N HIS A 254 16.90 -0.36 8.03
CA HIS A 254 16.69 -1.38 9.07
C HIS A 254 16.30 -2.73 8.45
N PHE A 255 15.46 -2.68 7.41
CA PHE A 255 15.02 -3.86 6.70
C PHE A 255 15.12 -3.67 5.19
N LEU A 256 15.72 -4.65 4.53
CA LEU A 256 15.88 -4.70 3.09
C LEU A 256 15.28 -6.00 2.54
N ARG A 257 14.33 -5.89 1.62
CA ARG A 257 13.78 -7.03 0.91
C ARG A 257 13.92 -6.81 -0.59
N ILE A 258 14.72 -7.65 -1.25
CA ILE A 258 14.83 -7.64 -2.72
C ILE A 258 14.42 -9.01 -3.25
N MET A 259 13.37 -9.04 -4.03
CA MET A 259 12.89 -10.22 -4.72
C MET A 259 13.31 -10.20 -6.18
N THR A 260 13.58 -11.37 -6.75
CA THR A 260 13.94 -11.51 -8.17
C THR A 260 12.95 -12.42 -8.87
N MET A 261 12.62 -12.10 -10.14
CA MET A 261 11.72 -12.92 -10.98
C MET A 261 12.36 -14.23 -11.44
N TYR A 262 13.68 -14.28 -11.45
CA TYR A 262 14.38 -15.45 -11.97
C TYR A 262 14.94 -16.26 -10.81
N HIS A 263 14.47 -17.49 -10.69
CA HIS A 263 15.22 -18.53 -10.01
C HIS A 263 16.56 -18.64 -10.77
N ALA A 264 17.63 -18.25 -10.12
CA ALA A 264 18.96 -18.34 -10.71
C ALA A 264 19.18 -19.79 -11.17
N SER A 265 19.23 -20.01 -12.48
CA SER A 265 19.54 -21.31 -13.05
C SER A 265 20.91 -21.81 -12.58
N ASN A 266 21.76 -20.92 -12.10
CA ASN A 266 22.99 -21.18 -11.40
C ASN A 266 22.96 -20.50 -10.02
N PRO A 267 23.16 -21.25 -8.92
CA PRO A 267 23.31 -20.63 -7.61
C PRO A 267 24.50 -19.66 -7.65
N PRO A 268 24.37 -18.50 -6.94
CA PRO A 268 25.47 -17.55 -6.83
C PRO A 268 26.73 -18.25 -6.28
N ASP A 269 27.88 -17.79 -6.72
CA ASP A 269 29.17 -18.33 -6.27
C ASP A 269 29.55 -17.79 -4.86
N GLU A 270 30.56 -18.38 -4.24
CA GLU A 270 31.04 -17.99 -2.92
C GLU A 270 31.52 -16.52 -2.91
N ALA A 271 32.06 -16.03 -4.02
CA ALA A 271 32.49 -14.65 -4.17
C ALA A 271 31.32 -13.66 -4.10
N PHE A 272 30.19 -14.00 -4.71
CA PHE A 272 28.98 -13.22 -4.61
C PHE A 272 28.50 -13.10 -3.14
N TYR A 273 28.41 -14.23 -2.43
CA TYR A 273 27.99 -14.22 -1.03
C TYR A 273 28.93 -13.40 -0.14
N ALA A 274 30.25 -13.50 -0.35
CA ALA A 274 31.22 -12.72 0.39
C ALA A 274 31.04 -11.20 0.18
N GLN A 275 30.82 -10.78 -1.07
CA GLN A 275 30.53 -9.38 -1.40
C GLN A 275 29.23 -8.91 -0.77
N VAL A 276 28.15 -9.69 -0.83
CA VAL A 276 26.86 -9.36 -0.20
C VAL A 276 27.05 -9.17 1.31
N VAL A 277 27.73 -10.09 2.00
CA VAL A 277 28.04 -9.97 3.44
C VAL A 277 28.79 -8.66 3.73
N GLN A 278 29.80 -8.34 2.95
CA GLN A 278 30.56 -7.11 3.12
C GLN A 278 29.70 -5.86 2.98
N ILE A 279 28.83 -5.78 1.96
CA ILE A 279 27.94 -4.65 1.71
C ILE A 279 26.91 -4.53 2.82
N LEU A 280 26.22 -5.63 3.18
CA LEU A 280 25.21 -5.59 4.25
C LEU A 280 25.83 -5.23 5.61
N SER A 281 27.06 -5.67 5.87
CA SER A 281 27.79 -5.34 7.12
C SER A 281 28.21 -3.86 7.17
N ALA A 282 28.26 -3.16 6.05
CA ALA A 282 28.54 -1.73 6.00
C ALA A 282 27.33 -0.86 6.43
N LEU A 283 26.11 -1.43 6.45
CA LEU A 283 24.90 -0.73 6.87
C LEU A 283 24.74 -0.79 8.39
N PRO A 284 24.93 0.34 9.12
CA PRO A 284 25.05 0.33 10.59
C PRO A 284 23.73 -0.05 11.31
N ASP A 285 22.60 0.32 10.70
CA ASP A 285 21.27 0.19 11.30
C ASP A 285 20.53 -1.08 10.83
N LEU A 286 21.10 -1.84 9.87
CA LEU A 286 20.44 -2.98 9.26
C LEU A 286 20.27 -4.13 10.25
N VAL A 287 19.02 -4.54 10.46
CA VAL A 287 18.64 -5.66 11.34
C VAL A 287 18.50 -6.95 10.55
N GLY A 288 17.94 -6.87 9.35
CA GLY A 288 17.73 -8.04 8.50
C GLY A 288 17.59 -7.68 7.04
N ALA A 289 17.96 -8.63 6.18
CA ALA A 289 17.73 -8.54 4.74
C ALA A 289 17.16 -9.86 4.21
N GLU A 290 16.31 -9.75 3.19
CA GLU A 290 15.82 -10.86 2.39
C GLU A 290 16.19 -10.59 0.93
N LEU A 291 17.07 -11.40 0.37
CA LEU A 291 17.59 -11.23 -0.98
C LEU A 291 17.31 -12.51 -1.81
N ALA A 292 16.53 -12.38 -2.86
CA ALA A 292 16.14 -13.50 -3.75
C ALA A 292 15.60 -14.72 -2.98
N GLY A 293 14.80 -14.49 -1.92
CA GLY A 293 14.24 -15.53 -1.06
C GLY A 293 15.16 -16.02 0.08
N PHE A 294 16.42 -15.61 0.10
CA PHE A 294 17.32 -15.93 1.20
C PHE A 294 17.27 -14.87 2.29
N ARG A 295 17.14 -15.30 3.54
CA ARG A 295 17.10 -14.43 4.71
C ARG A 295 18.47 -14.27 5.33
N TRP A 296 18.89 -13.03 5.53
CA TRP A 296 20.15 -12.63 6.12
C TRP A 296 19.84 -11.88 7.42
N PHE A 297 20.41 -12.34 8.53
CA PHE A 297 20.20 -11.71 9.83
C PHE A 297 21.49 -11.11 10.33
N SER A 298 21.37 -9.92 10.91
CA SER A 298 22.44 -9.29 11.65
C SER A 298 22.65 -10.04 12.97
N TRP A 299 23.84 -10.59 13.16
CA TRP A 299 24.25 -11.09 14.46
C TRP A 299 24.86 -9.94 15.26
N LYS A 300 24.08 -9.32 16.14
CA LYS A 300 24.61 -8.41 17.16
C LYS A 300 25.11 -9.29 18.30
N ASP A 301 26.43 -9.38 18.46
CA ASP A 301 27.06 -10.07 19.61
C ASP A 301 26.54 -9.45 20.92
N THR A 302 25.61 -10.13 21.58
CA THR A 302 25.01 -9.68 22.84
C THR A 302 26.01 -9.67 24.00
N ALA A 303 27.24 -10.13 23.75
CA ALA A 303 28.31 -10.22 24.77
C ALA A 303 29.09 -8.91 25.01
N SER A 304 28.86 -7.83 24.24
CA SER A 304 29.64 -6.58 24.40
C SER A 304 28.78 -5.32 24.44
N ALA A 305 27.87 -5.25 25.41
CA ALA A 305 27.15 -4.00 25.75
C ALA A 305 28.04 -2.85 26.27
N GLN A 306 29.35 -2.93 26.11
CA GLN A 306 30.31 -1.94 26.68
C GLN A 306 31.33 -1.36 25.69
N SER A 307 31.24 -1.59 24.38
CA SER A 307 32.13 -0.91 23.45
C SER A 307 31.38 -0.45 22.20
N HIS A 308 31.38 0.86 21.99
CA HIS A 308 30.63 1.61 20.97
C HIS A 308 31.10 1.43 19.50
N THR A 309 31.88 0.41 19.16
CA THR A 309 32.40 0.23 17.79
C THR A 309 32.72 -1.24 17.53
N LYS A 310 31.69 -2.04 17.15
CA LYS A 310 31.98 -3.31 16.45
C LYS A 310 31.09 -3.45 15.22
N PRO A 311 31.66 -3.87 14.09
CA PRO A 311 30.92 -4.07 12.86
C PRO A 311 29.87 -5.16 13.04
N THR A 312 28.66 -4.89 12.55
CA THR A 312 27.59 -5.87 12.41
C THR A 312 28.05 -6.92 11.40
N SER A 313 28.11 -8.19 11.77
CA SER A 313 28.44 -9.27 10.84
C SER A 313 27.16 -10.00 10.43
N PHE A 314 26.99 -10.20 9.13
CA PHE A 314 25.90 -11.01 8.57
C PHE A 314 26.42 -12.41 8.30
N ILE A 315 25.60 -13.42 8.59
CA ILE A 315 25.89 -14.82 8.28
C ILE A 315 25.24 -15.13 6.93
N ALA A 316 26.03 -15.59 5.98
CA ALA A 316 25.51 -16.11 4.72
C ALA A 316 24.56 -17.29 4.98
N PRO A 317 23.41 -17.38 4.28
CA PRO A 317 22.56 -18.54 4.39
C PRO A 317 23.32 -19.81 3.96
N PRO A 318 23.01 -20.99 4.54
CA PRO A 318 23.60 -22.23 4.09
C PRO A 318 23.31 -22.40 2.60
N THR A 319 24.32 -22.85 1.85
CA THR A 319 24.19 -23.12 0.42
C THR A 319 23.01 -24.08 0.21
N PRO A 320 22.00 -23.75 -0.63
CA PRO A 320 20.84 -24.59 -0.78
C PRO A 320 21.27 -25.93 -1.39
N THR A 321 21.12 -27.01 -0.64
CA THR A 321 21.06 -28.35 -1.22
C THR A 321 19.69 -28.42 -1.91
N VAL A 322 19.70 -28.28 -3.24
CA VAL A 322 18.50 -28.38 -4.07
C VAL A 322 17.96 -29.79 -3.98
N THR A 323 17.02 -30.04 -3.09
CA THR A 323 16.13 -31.18 -3.19
C THR A 323 14.95 -30.72 -4.08
N GLN A 324 14.82 -31.39 -5.23
CA GLN A 324 13.88 -31.09 -6.32
C GLN A 324 12.39 -31.18 -5.95
N ASP A 325 12.03 -31.54 -4.72
CA ASP A 325 10.64 -31.89 -4.34
C ASP A 325 9.83 -30.80 -3.64
N GLU A 326 10.38 -29.60 -3.43
CA GLU A 326 9.63 -28.50 -2.75
C GLU A 326 9.19 -27.34 -3.69
N LEU A 327 9.08 -27.63 -5.00
CA LEU A 327 8.90 -26.56 -6.01
C LEU A 327 7.44 -26.22 -6.36
N PHE A 328 6.44 -26.81 -5.71
CA PHE A 328 5.03 -26.52 -6.00
C PHE A 328 4.20 -26.40 -4.73
N ASP A 329 4.33 -25.29 -4.04
CA ASP A 329 3.29 -24.81 -3.13
C ASP A 329 2.81 -23.43 -3.64
N GLU A 330 1.82 -23.45 -4.53
CA GLU A 330 1.25 -22.25 -5.18
C GLU A 330 0.43 -21.36 -4.22
N ASP A 331 0.27 -21.75 -2.96
CA ASP A 331 -0.58 -21.05 -1.98
C ASP A 331 0.18 -20.07 -1.06
N ALA A 332 1.48 -19.86 -1.26
CA ALA A 332 2.29 -18.99 -0.38
C ALA A 332 2.34 -17.51 -0.79
N VAL A 333 1.50 -17.06 -1.71
CA VAL A 333 1.35 -15.63 -2.04
C VAL A 333 0.23 -14.97 -1.22
N ALA A 334 0.04 -15.41 0.01
CA ALA A 334 -0.65 -14.59 1.00
C ALA A 334 0.38 -13.66 1.64
N ILE A 335 0.41 -12.44 1.17
CA ILE A 335 1.21 -11.34 1.71
C ILE A 335 0.85 -11.20 3.19
N GLY A 336 1.68 -11.73 4.06
CA GLY A 336 1.65 -11.45 5.49
C GLY A 336 2.11 -10.01 5.71
N LEU A 337 1.21 -9.07 5.57
CA LEU A 337 1.32 -7.71 6.12
C LEU A 337 0.86 -7.80 7.59
N TYR A 338 1.82 -7.88 8.51
CA TYR A 338 1.67 -7.50 9.92
C TYR A 338 2.75 -6.50 10.26
#